data_7710d668690017e4bc91118d2f5cf04c
#
_entry.id   7710d668690017e4bc91118d2f5cf04c
#
_cell.length_a   1.000
_cell.length_b   1.000
_cell.length_c   1.000
_cell.angle_alpha   90.00
_cell.angle_beta   90.00
_cell.angle_gamma   90.00
#
_symmetry.space_group_name_H-M   'P 1'
#
loop_
_entity.id
_entity.type
_entity.pdbx_description
1 polymer ?
#
loop_
_entity_poly.entity_id
_entity_poly.type
_entity_poly.pdbx_seq_one_letter_code
_entity_poly.pdbx_strand_id
1 'polypeptide(L)'
;MNNKSFKLGLLSLFLMLSFHIQAQEGMPKGWKVGSQAYTFRLFSLEETLEKLNSIGVKYVEMYPGQKISKSGNETTDFTSITADGKAKIKALLNKDDIEAVAYGVVNASDEDLPKLFDFAKELGIGILTSESKPNQFDQIEKLCEEYQIKLALHNHPVPSYYWHPEVASRMLEGRSELMGVCADIGHWVRSGLNPVDCLKQLEGRIISLHIKDLNKFGVRDAHDLPWGTGTSNVAGVLHELHRQGFEGAFSAEYEHNWENNLPDVEESIAYFKRVAAQL
;
A
#
# COMPACT_ATOMS: atom_id res chain seq x y z
N MET A 1 33.43 -25.71 46.37
CA MET A 1 31.95 -25.71 46.20
C MET A 1 31.59 -24.86 45.00
N ASN A 2 31.31 -25.48 44.01
CA ASN A 2 30.54 -25.42 42.76
C ASN A 2 29.97 -24.08 42.28
N ASN A 3 30.67 -23.50 41.31
CA ASN A 3 30.13 -22.52 40.33
C ASN A 3 29.65 -23.30 39.09
N LYS A 4 28.38 -23.68 39.03
CA LYS A 4 27.75 -24.32 37.85
C LYS A 4 26.36 -23.76 37.45
N SER A 5 26.00 -22.53 37.80
CA SER A 5 24.65 -22.03 37.54
C SER A 5 24.54 -20.79 36.63
N PHE A 6 25.59 -20.39 35.90
CA PHE A 6 25.54 -19.11 35.13
C PHE A 6 25.67 -19.27 33.60
N LYS A 7 25.59 -20.47 33.04
CA LYS A 7 25.73 -20.68 31.59
C LYS A 7 24.46 -21.07 30.83
N LEU A 8 23.32 -21.24 31.51
CA LEU A 8 22.07 -21.64 30.83
C LEU A 8 21.15 -20.48 30.43
N GLY A 9 21.40 -19.28 30.93
CA GLY A 9 20.55 -18.12 30.67
C GLY A 9 20.84 -17.36 29.37
N LEU A 10 22.05 -17.51 28.76
CA LEU A 10 22.44 -16.78 27.55
C LEU A 10 22.07 -17.52 26.25
N LEU A 11 21.80 -18.84 26.32
CA LEU A 11 21.50 -19.60 25.08
C LEU A 11 20.04 -19.50 24.67
N SER A 12 19.13 -19.19 25.62
CA SER A 12 17.70 -19.02 25.30
C SER A 12 17.34 -17.66 24.73
N LEU A 13 18.17 -16.63 24.98
CA LEU A 13 17.93 -15.29 24.43
C LEU A 13 18.37 -15.16 22.95
N PHE A 14 19.32 -16.00 22.52
CA PHE A 14 19.78 -15.99 21.11
C PHE A 14 18.84 -16.76 20.17
N LEU A 15 18.02 -17.69 20.68
CA LEU A 15 17.07 -18.45 19.86
C LEU A 15 15.77 -17.68 19.57
N MET A 16 15.41 -16.69 20.39
CA MET A 16 14.20 -15.89 20.12
C MET A 16 14.41 -14.75 19.10
N LEU A 17 15.66 -14.34 18.86
CA LEU A 17 15.98 -13.34 17.84
C LEU A 17 16.05 -13.90 16.42
N SER A 18 16.11 -15.22 16.25
CA SER A 18 16.23 -15.86 14.94
C SER A 18 14.88 -16.13 14.25
N PHE A 19 13.75 -16.02 14.94
CA PHE A 19 12.43 -16.29 14.35
C PHE A 19 11.81 -15.11 13.60
N HIS A 20 12.33 -13.89 13.75
CA HIS A 20 11.81 -12.71 13.06
C HIS A 20 12.47 -12.39 11.70
N ILE A 21 13.53 -13.13 11.31
CA ILE A 21 14.26 -12.88 10.07
C ILE A 21 13.79 -13.78 8.92
N GLN A 22 13.06 -14.85 9.19
CA GLN A 22 12.70 -15.85 8.16
C GLN A 22 11.56 -15.47 7.21
N ALA A 23 10.85 -14.35 7.44
CA ALA A 23 9.72 -13.96 6.59
C ALA A 23 10.12 -13.10 5.36
N GLN A 24 11.40 -12.74 5.20
CA GLN A 24 11.89 -11.88 4.10
C GLN A 24 13.08 -12.46 3.32
N GLU A 25 13.44 -13.73 3.51
CA GLU A 25 14.47 -14.35 2.67
C GLU A 25 13.99 -14.41 1.21
N GLY A 26 14.64 -13.64 0.32
CA GLY A 26 14.37 -13.58 -1.11
C GLY A 26 13.64 -12.34 -1.60
N MET A 27 13.23 -11.40 -0.74
CA MET A 27 12.62 -10.15 -1.19
C MET A 27 13.68 -9.05 -1.36
N PRO A 28 13.62 -8.22 -2.42
CA PRO A 28 14.46 -7.03 -2.51
C PRO A 28 14.30 -6.13 -1.29
N LYS A 29 15.41 -5.49 -0.88
CA LYS A 29 15.44 -4.62 0.28
C LYS A 29 14.38 -3.51 0.17
N GLY A 30 13.66 -3.25 1.26
CA GLY A 30 12.67 -2.16 1.35
C GLY A 30 11.32 -2.44 0.68
N TRP A 31 11.13 -3.60 0.05
CA TRP A 31 9.85 -3.97 -0.55
C TRP A 31 8.86 -4.45 0.51
N LYS A 32 7.70 -3.82 0.55
CA LYS A 32 6.58 -4.16 1.43
C LYS A 32 5.37 -4.56 0.59
N VAL A 33 5.08 -5.85 0.48
CA VAL A 33 3.90 -6.32 -0.25
C VAL A 33 2.73 -6.54 0.70
N GLY A 34 1.62 -5.90 0.39
CA GLY A 34 0.39 -5.92 1.17
C GLY A 34 -0.85 -5.86 0.30
N SER A 35 -1.95 -5.42 0.88
CA SER A 35 -3.21 -5.22 0.18
C SER A 35 -3.80 -3.85 0.48
N GLN A 36 -4.42 -3.25 -0.54
CA GLN A 36 -5.37 -2.17 -0.36
C GLN A 36 -6.65 -2.75 0.29
N ALA A 37 -7.08 -2.19 1.42
CA ALA A 37 -8.24 -2.70 2.14
C ALA A 37 -9.56 -2.56 1.35
N TYR A 38 -9.60 -1.70 0.34
CA TYR A 38 -10.75 -1.58 -0.58
C TYR A 38 -11.02 -2.87 -1.36
N THR A 39 -10.02 -3.72 -1.57
CA THR A 39 -10.17 -5.10 -2.06
C THR A 39 -11.22 -5.86 -1.26
N PHE A 40 -11.33 -5.59 0.03
CA PHE A 40 -12.28 -6.21 0.94
C PHE A 40 -13.38 -5.25 1.40
N ARG A 41 -13.82 -4.35 0.54
CA ARG A 41 -14.77 -3.26 0.85
C ARG A 41 -16.14 -3.72 1.38
N LEU A 42 -16.51 -5.00 1.17
CA LEU A 42 -17.73 -5.59 1.73
C LEU A 42 -17.57 -6.01 3.21
N PHE A 43 -16.35 -5.95 3.73
CA PHE A 43 -15.97 -6.36 5.07
C PHE A 43 -15.50 -5.16 5.89
N SER A 44 -15.58 -5.28 7.23
CA SER A 44 -14.96 -4.32 8.14
C SER A 44 -13.43 -4.40 8.10
N LEU A 45 -12.74 -3.38 8.62
CA LEU A 45 -11.28 -3.41 8.77
C LEU A 45 -10.85 -4.62 9.62
N GLU A 46 -11.55 -4.91 10.72
CA GLU A 46 -11.30 -6.09 11.56
C GLU A 46 -11.32 -7.39 10.73
N GLU A 47 -12.39 -7.62 9.95
CA GLU A 47 -12.50 -8.80 9.09
C GLU A 47 -11.45 -8.80 7.96
N THR A 48 -11.10 -7.63 7.44
CA THR A 48 -10.04 -7.47 6.43
C THR A 48 -8.69 -7.89 6.98
N LEU A 49 -8.32 -7.41 8.18
CA LEU A 49 -7.05 -7.77 8.83
C LEU A 49 -6.99 -9.27 9.16
N GLU A 50 -8.08 -9.87 9.63
CA GLU A 50 -8.16 -11.31 9.86
C GLU A 50 -7.92 -12.12 8.57
N LYS A 51 -8.53 -11.69 7.44
CA LYS A 51 -8.29 -12.29 6.12
C LYS A 51 -6.83 -12.17 5.70
N LEU A 52 -6.23 -10.98 5.78
CA LEU A 52 -4.85 -10.73 5.41
C LEU A 52 -3.88 -11.55 6.29
N ASN A 53 -4.12 -11.60 7.59
CA ASN A 53 -3.32 -12.40 8.51
C ASN A 53 -3.38 -13.90 8.19
N SER A 54 -4.56 -14.42 7.78
CA SER A 54 -4.74 -15.83 7.42
C SER A 54 -3.89 -16.28 6.23
N ILE A 55 -3.48 -15.35 5.34
CA ILE A 55 -2.59 -15.60 4.19
C ILE A 55 -1.17 -15.05 4.39
N GLY A 56 -0.83 -14.66 5.63
CA GLY A 56 0.50 -14.20 6.01
C GLY A 56 0.91 -12.84 5.44
N VAL A 57 -0.04 -11.98 5.11
CA VAL A 57 0.19 -10.58 4.69
C VAL A 57 0.36 -9.71 5.92
N LYS A 58 1.40 -8.86 5.94
CA LYS A 58 1.80 -8.02 7.08
C LYS A 58 1.66 -6.52 6.82
N TYR A 59 1.22 -6.13 5.65
CA TYR A 59 1.07 -4.72 5.27
C TYR A 59 -0.31 -4.45 4.71
N VAL A 60 -0.90 -3.33 5.10
CA VAL A 60 -2.21 -2.89 4.60
C VAL A 60 -2.17 -1.41 4.24
N GLU A 61 -2.82 -1.06 3.15
CA GLU A 61 -3.24 0.31 2.86
C GLU A 61 -4.71 0.44 3.24
N MET A 62 -5.01 1.25 4.25
CA MET A 62 -6.38 1.51 4.68
C MET A 62 -7.04 2.54 3.75
N TYR A 63 -8.37 2.58 3.69
CA TYR A 63 -9.10 3.60 2.92
C TYR A 63 -10.17 4.29 3.77
N PRO A 64 -10.58 5.55 3.43
CA PRO A 64 -11.58 6.30 4.18
C PRO A 64 -12.97 5.66 4.09
N GLY A 65 -13.70 5.61 5.20
CA GLY A 65 -15.08 5.18 5.25
C GLY A 65 -15.31 3.68 5.44
N GLN A 66 -14.28 2.86 5.54
CA GLN A 66 -14.44 1.45 5.92
C GLN A 66 -14.90 1.33 7.37
N LYS A 67 -15.90 0.48 7.66
CA LYS A 67 -16.27 0.20 9.05
C LYS A 67 -15.09 -0.41 9.80
N ILE A 68 -14.84 0.06 11.03
CA ILE A 68 -13.74 -0.47 11.85
C ILE A 68 -14.02 -1.90 12.29
N SER A 69 -15.28 -2.20 12.65
CA SER A 69 -15.68 -3.55 13.07
C SER A 69 -17.08 -3.90 12.58
N LYS A 70 -17.37 -5.19 12.51
CA LYS A 70 -18.65 -5.74 12.02
C LYS A 70 -19.87 -5.20 12.79
N SER A 71 -19.77 -5.07 14.11
CA SER A 71 -20.87 -4.63 14.99
C SER A 71 -20.92 -3.13 15.23
N GLY A 72 -19.91 -2.36 14.75
CA GLY A 72 -19.81 -0.91 14.95
C GLY A 72 -20.30 -0.10 13.77
N ASN A 73 -20.59 1.18 14.02
CA ASN A 73 -20.91 2.17 12.98
C ASN A 73 -19.74 3.12 12.68
N GLU A 74 -18.72 3.12 13.52
CA GLU A 74 -17.55 3.97 13.34
C GLU A 74 -16.71 3.48 12.16
N THR A 75 -16.17 4.43 11.41
CA THR A 75 -15.40 4.17 10.20
C THR A 75 -13.99 4.71 10.30
N THR A 76 -13.16 4.33 9.36
CA THR A 76 -11.79 4.81 9.18
C THR A 76 -11.73 6.23 8.60
N ASP A 77 -12.85 6.96 8.50
CA ASP A 77 -12.88 8.31 7.94
C ASP A 77 -12.18 9.30 8.89
N PHE A 78 -11.08 9.89 8.43
CA PHE A 78 -10.23 10.80 9.22
C PHE A 78 -10.97 12.07 9.69
N THR A 79 -12.05 12.46 9.01
CA THR A 79 -12.83 13.66 9.38
C THR A 79 -13.74 13.45 10.58
N SER A 80 -14.19 12.22 10.81
CA SER A 80 -15.21 11.89 11.81
C SER A 80 -14.80 10.88 12.87
N ILE A 81 -13.65 10.21 12.70
CA ILE A 81 -13.17 9.18 13.63
C ILE A 81 -12.88 9.77 15.03
N THR A 82 -13.31 9.04 16.07
CA THR A 82 -13.04 9.40 17.46
C THR A 82 -11.65 8.93 17.93
N ALA A 83 -11.23 9.41 19.12
CA ALA A 83 -10.02 8.90 19.78
C ALA A 83 -10.13 7.39 20.09
N ASP A 84 -11.31 6.93 20.49
CA ASP A 84 -11.59 5.50 20.75
C ASP A 84 -11.51 4.68 19.47
N GLY A 85 -12.03 5.21 18.35
CA GLY A 85 -11.92 4.58 17.03
C GLY A 85 -10.47 4.40 16.59
N LYS A 86 -9.64 5.44 16.74
CA LYS A 86 -8.20 5.36 16.45
C LYS A 86 -7.48 4.37 17.37
N ALA A 87 -7.80 4.34 18.65
CA ALA A 87 -7.26 3.36 19.59
C ALA A 87 -7.66 1.93 19.20
N LYS A 88 -8.89 1.72 18.73
CA LYS A 88 -9.38 0.43 18.24
C LYS A 88 -8.63 -0.02 16.97
N ILE A 89 -8.41 0.88 16.01
CA ILE A 89 -7.59 0.57 14.82
C ILE A 89 -6.20 0.10 15.23
N LYS A 90 -5.51 0.84 16.11
CA LYS A 90 -4.18 0.44 16.64
C LYS A 90 -4.21 -0.94 17.28
N ALA A 91 -5.24 -1.23 18.08
CA ALA A 91 -5.39 -2.53 18.74
C ALA A 91 -5.58 -3.68 17.73
N LEU A 92 -6.37 -3.45 16.67
CA LEU A 92 -6.58 -4.44 15.60
C LEU A 92 -5.31 -4.71 14.80
N LEU A 93 -4.58 -3.65 14.40
CA LEU A 93 -3.31 -3.78 13.69
C LEU A 93 -2.27 -4.55 14.54
N ASN A 94 -2.15 -4.22 15.82
CA ASN A 94 -1.24 -4.89 16.73
C ASN A 94 -1.63 -6.36 16.99
N LYS A 95 -2.93 -6.68 17.09
CA LYS A 95 -3.43 -8.05 17.30
C LYS A 95 -2.94 -9.01 16.21
N ASP A 96 -2.96 -8.55 14.96
CA ASP A 96 -2.63 -9.38 13.80
C ASP A 96 -1.19 -9.15 13.30
N ASP A 97 -0.41 -8.29 13.99
CA ASP A 97 0.95 -7.90 13.62
C ASP A 97 1.01 -7.41 12.16
N ILE A 98 0.07 -6.50 11.83
CA ILE A 98 -0.04 -5.86 10.50
C ILE A 98 0.29 -4.39 10.62
N GLU A 99 1.15 -3.88 9.73
CA GLU A 99 1.49 -2.46 9.62
C GLU A 99 0.56 -1.78 8.60
N ALA A 100 -0.08 -0.68 9.00
CA ALA A 100 -0.76 0.21 8.08
C ALA A 100 0.28 1.13 7.41
N VAL A 101 0.72 0.77 6.19
CA VAL A 101 1.78 1.49 5.47
C VAL A 101 1.28 2.73 4.75
N ALA A 102 0.01 2.71 4.32
CA ALA A 102 -0.62 3.79 3.57
C ALA A 102 -2.09 3.98 3.93
N TYR A 103 -2.63 5.14 3.57
CA TYR A 103 -4.05 5.47 3.67
C TYR A 103 -4.51 6.24 2.43
N GLY A 104 -5.49 5.69 1.72
CA GLY A 104 -6.02 6.27 0.48
C GLY A 104 -6.91 5.29 -0.30
N VAL A 105 -7.48 5.68 -1.45
CA VAL A 105 -7.32 7.00 -2.08
C VAL A 105 -8.15 8.02 -1.30
N VAL A 106 -7.52 9.06 -0.78
CA VAL A 106 -8.14 10.09 0.05
C VAL A 106 -7.95 11.47 -0.56
N ASN A 107 -9.03 12.25 -0.61
CA ASN A 107 -8.96 13.68 -0.96
C ASN A 107 -9.48 14.50 0.21
N ALA A 108 -8.73 15.52 0.60
CA ALA A 108 -9.08 16.43 1.67
C ALA A 108 -9.30 17.86 1.14
N SER A 109 -10.16 18.64 1.80
CA SER A 109 -10.20 20.08 1.59
C SER A 109 -8.94 20.74 2.13
N ASP A 110 -8.63 21.96 1.70
CA ASP A 110 -7.46 22.70 2.21
C ASP A 110 -7.49 22.83 3.75
N GLU A 111 -8.69 22.98 4.33
CA GLU A 111 -8.92 23.08 5.77
C GLU A 111 -8.69 21.76 6.49
N ASP A 112 -8.97 20.61 5.84
CA ASP A 112 -8.86 19.29 6.44
C ASP A 112 -7.49 18.63 6.21
N LEU A 113 -6.64 19.20 5.35
CA LEU A 113 -5.29 18.63 5.10
C LEU A 113 -4.48 18.44 6.38
N PRO A 114 -4.37 19.42 7.32
CA PRO A 114 -3.64 19.20 8.58
C PRO A 114 -4.21 18.04 9.38
N LYS A 115 -5.52 17.91 9.45
CA LYS A 115 -6.21 16.84 10.17
C LYS A 115 -5.94 15.46 9.57
N LEU A 116 -5.82 15.38 8.23
CA LEU A 116 -5.43 14.15 7.53
C LEU A 116 -4.00 13.72 7.91
N PHE A 117 -3.06 14.67 7.97
CA PHE A 117 -1.69 14.38 8.37
C PHE A 117 -1.58 14.01 9.86
N ASP A 118 -2.34 14.68 10.75
CA ASP A 118 -2.46 14.32 12.18
C ASP A 118 -2.97 12.88 12.34
N PHE A 119 -4.01 12.51 11.59
CA PHE A 119 -4.57 11.17 11.59
C PHE A 119 -3.53 10.13 11.15
N ALA A 120 -2.83 10.38 10.06
CA ALA A 120 -1.79 9.49 9.56
C ALA A 120 -0.65 9.33 10.56
N LYS A 121 -0.17 10.45 11.13
CA LYS A 121 0.89 10.45 12.15
C LYS A 121 0.51 9.66 13.39
N GLU A 122 -0.72 9.85 13.88
CA GLU A 122 -1.21 9.16 15.07
C GLU A 122 -1.31 7.65 14.88
N LEU A 123 -1.66 7.19 13.67
CA LEU A 123 -1.75 5.77 13.34
C LEU A 123 -0.42 5.16 12.84
N GLY A 124 0.66 5.94 12.72
CA GLY A 124 1.95 5.48 12.23
C GLY A 124 1.99 5.25 10.70
N ILE A 125 1.05 5.84 9.96
CA ILE A 125 0.94 5.71 8.51
C ILE A 125 1.98 6.63 7.85
N GLY A 126 2.82 6.07 6.98
CA GLY A 126 3.90 6.80 6.31
C GLY A 126 3.57 7.33 4.92
N ILE A 127 2.46 6.90 4.31
CA ILE A 127 2.08 7.27 2.94
C ILE A 127 0.61 7.66 2.90
N LEU A 128 0.32 8.81 2.29
CA LEU A 128 -1.02 9.23 1.91
C LEU A 128 -1.20 9.09 0.41
N THR A 129 -2.10 8.20 -0.03
CA THR A 129 -2.43 8.02 -1.45
C THR A 129 -3.59 8.94 -1.81
N SER A 130 -3.42 9.83 -2.79
CA SER A 130 -4.39 10.89 -3.07
C SER A 130 -4.43 11.32 -4.54
N GLU A 131 -5.56 11.88 -4.96
CA GLU A 131 -5.70 12.66 -6.20
C GLU A 131 -5.84 14.16 -5.90
N SER A 132 -5.04 14.67 -4.98
CA SER A 132 -5.04 16.08 -4.58
C SER A 132 -4.88 17.02 -5.77
N LYS A 133 -5.52 18.16 -5.70
CA LYS A 133 -5.48 19.16 -6.77
C LYS A 133 -4.15 19.92 -6.77
N PRO A 134 -3.63 20.35 -7.93
CA PRO A 134 -2.35 21.05 -8.00
C PRO A 134 -2.27 22.34 -7.15
N ASN A 135 -3.39 23.03 -6.95
CA ASN A 135 -3.43 24.23 -6.10
C ASN A 135 -3.21 23.96 -4.61
N GLN A 136 -3.26 22.69 -4.18
CA GLN A 136 -3.00 22.26 -2.80
C GLN A 136 -1.53 21.90 -2.57
N PHE A 137 -0.72 21.77 -3.61
CA PHE A 137 0.62 21.18 -3.51
C PHE A 137 1.57 21.95 -2.61
N ASP A 138 1.51 23.29 -2.58
CA ASP A 138 2.37 24.07 -1.70
C ASP A 138 2.06 23.84 -0.21
N GLN A 139 0.79 23.63 0.15
CA GLN A 139 0.39 23.28 1.50
C GLN A 139 0.75 21.82 1.83
N ILE A 140 0.48 20.92 0.91
CA ILE A 140 0.78 19.49 1.06
C ILE A 140 2.27 19.26 1.25
N GLU A 141 3.12 19.91 0.42
CA GLU A 141 4.58 19.80 0.51
C GLU A 141 5.10 20.20 1.90
N LYS A 142 4.61 21.33 2.45
CA LYS A 142 4.93 21.76 3.81
C LYS A 142 4.51 20.73 4.86
N LEU A 143 3.32 20.17 4.72
CA LEU A 143 2.83 19.13 5.64
C LEU A 143 3.65 17.84 5.52
N CYS A 144 4.01 17.42 4.30
CA CYS A 144 4.90 16.27 4.09
C CYS A 144 6.23 16.46 4.83
N GLU A 145 6.82 17.65 4.73
CA GLU A 145 8.08 17.98 5.41
C GLU A 145 7.95 18.07 6.93
N GLU A 146 6.88 18.68 7.43
CA GLU A 146 6.60 18.81 8.86
C GLU A 146 6.35 17.45 9.53
N TYR A 147 5.53 16.62 8.91
CA TYR A 147 5.10 15.33 9.47
C TYR A 147 6.03 14.17 9.11
N GLN A 148 6.94 14.35 8.12
CA GLN A 148 7.74 13.30 7.51
C GLN A 148 6.87 12.16 6.95
N ILE A 149 5.76 12.52 6.32
CA ILE A 149 4.79 11.64 5.66
C ILE A 149 4.82 11.92 4.17
N LYS A 150 4.85 10.89 3.36
CA LYS A 150 4.85 10.99 1.90
C LYS A 150 3.45 11.17 1.35
N LEU A 151 3.29 12.01 0.32
CA LEU A 151 2.09 12.03 -0.51
C LEU A 151 2.37 11.34 -1.83
N ALA A 152 1.56 10.35 -2.17
CA ALA A 152 1.63 9.59 -3.40
C ALA A 152 0.41 9.91 -4.29
N LEU A 153 0.63 10.60 -5.43
CA LEU A 153 -0.43 10.90 -6.40
C LEU A 153 -0.88 9.62 -7.09
N HIS A 154 -2.17 9.33 -6.97
CA HIS A 154 -2.79 8.16 -7.58
C HIS A 154 -3.34 8.46 -8.97
N ASN A 155 -3.30 7.48 -9.86
CA ASN A 155 -3.87 7.57 -11.19
C ASN A 155 -5.08 6.65 -11.33
N HIS A 156 -6.27 7.20 -11.54
CA HIS A 156 -7.41 6.47 -12.11
C HIS A 156 -7.32 6.44 -13.65
N PRO A 157 -8.09 5.59 -14.36
CA PRO A 157 -8.02 5.52 -15.81
C PRO A 157 -8.57 6.79 -16.46
N VAL A 158 -8.24 7.00 -17.73
CA VAL A 158 -8.80 8.10 -18.52
C VAL A 158 -10.33 8.17 -18.36
N PRO A 159 -10.92 9.38 -18.11
CA PRO A 159 -10.34 10.72 -18.22
C PRO A 159 -9.90 11.35 -16.89
N SER A 160 -9.47 10.60 -15.88
CA SER A 160 -9.01 11.20 -14.62
C SER A 160 -7.80 12.12 -14.83
N TYR A 161 -7.55 13.04 -13.88
CA TYR A 161 -6.53 14.07 -14.08
C TYR A 161 -5.11 13.48 -14.22
N TYR A 162 -4.78 12.49 -13.39
CA TYR A 162 -3.43 11.87 -13.35
C TYR A 162 -3.33 10.57 -14.17
N TRP A 163 -4.27 10.29 -15.09
CA TRP A 163 -4.29 9.04 -15.84
C TRP A 163 -3.01 8.76 -16.63
N HIS A 164 -2.32 9.82 -17.12
CA HIS A 164 -1.09 9.71 -17.89
C HIS A 164 0.13 10.08 -17.03
N PRO A 165 1.22 9.29 -17.00
CA PRO A 165 2.38 9.51 -16.15
C PRO A 165 3.04 10.87 -16.35
N GLU A 166 3.03 11.40 -17.58
CA GLU A 166 3.58 12.72 -17.90
C GLU A 166 2.91 13.85 -17.10
N VAL A 167 1.60 13.74 -16.82
CA VAL A 167 0.90 14.76 -16.03
C VAL A 167 1.44 14.77 -14.60
N ALA A 168 1.54 13.60 -13.95
CA ALA A 168 2.10 13.50 -12.61
C ALA A 168 3.57 13.96 -12.58
N SER A 169 4.39 13.54 -13.55
CA SER A 169 5.79 13.95 -13.67
C SER A 169 5.94 15.47 -13.73
N ARG A 170 5.17 16.16 -14.58
CA ARG A 170 5.20 17.63 -14.68
C ARG A 170 4.74 18.32 -13.40
N MET A 171 3.72 17.79 -12.73
CA MET A 171 3.20 18.38 -11.49
C MET A 171 4.19 18.23 -10.32
N LEU A 172 5.04 17.21 -10.36
CA LEU A 172 6.04 16.93 -9.33
C LEU A 172 7.42 17.53 -9.63
N GLU A 173 7.59 18.18 -10.78
CA GLU A 173 8.86 18.84 -11.13
C GLU A 173 9.21 19.93 -10.10
N GLY A 174 10.41 19.86 -9.53
CA GLY A 174 10.90 20.78 -8.51
C GLY A 174 10.28 20.61 -7.11
N ARG A 175 9.38 19.63 -6.90
CA ARG A 175 8.77 19.34 -5.60
C ARG A 175 9.67 18.42 -4.74
N SER A 176 9.44 18.48 -3.44
CA SER A 176 10.08 17.62 -2.45
C SER A 176 10.01 16.13 -2.84
N GLU A 177 11.04 15.34 -2.47
CA GLU A 177 11.06 13.88 -2.66
C GLU A 177 9.99 13.15 -1.82
N LEU A 178 9.38 13.85 -0.84
CA LEU A 178 8.24 13.33 -0.10
C LEU A 178 6.94 13.36 -0.91
N MET A 179 6.92 14.00 -2.08
CA MET A 179 5.82 13.98 -3.03
C MET A 179 6.18 13.14 -4.24
N GLY A 180 5.37 12.14 -4.54
CA GLY A 180 5.60 11.23 -5.66
C GLY A 180 4.31 10.59 -6.15
N VAL A 181 4.39 9.37 -6.64
CA VAL A 181 3.28 8.67 -7.30
C VAL A 181 2.98 7.35 -6.59
N CYS A 182 1.69 7.08 -6.38
CA CYS A 182 1.14 5.74 -6.22
C CYS A 182 0.75 5.25 -7.61
N ALA A 183 1.57 4.39 -8.19
CA ALA A 183 1.38 3.91 -9.55
C ALA A 183 0.34 2.78 -9.59
N ASP A 184 -0.90 3.08 -10.01
CA ASP A 184 -1.88 2.04 -10.31
C ASP A 184 -1.64 1.52 -11.74
N ILE A 185 -1.01 0.36 -11.82
CA ILE A 185 -0.64 -0.25 -13.09
C ILE A 185 -1.86 -0.76 -13.87
N GLY A 186 -2.93 -1.20 -13.20
CA GLY A 186 -4.14 -1.63 -13.86
C GLY A 186 -4.90 -0.49 -14.50
N HIS A 187 -4.90 0.68 -13.88
CA HIS A 187 -5.51 1.87 -14.47
C HIS A 187 -4.75 2.38 -15.69
N TRP A 188 -3.43 2.21 -15.73
CA TRP A 188 -2.67 2.43 -16.98
C TRP A 188 -3.06 1.43 -18.06
N VAL A 189 -3.16 0.14 -17.72
CA VAL A 189 -3.61 -0.90 -18.68
C VAL A 189 -5.01 -0.62 -19.19
N ARG A 190 -5.97 -0.22 -18.32
CA ARG A 190 -7.32 0.21 -18.72
C ARG A 190 -7.29 1.40 -19.68
N SER A 191 -6.29 2.26 -19.57
CA SER A 191 -6.07 3.43 -20.43
C SER A 191 -5.25 3.13 -21.69
N GLY A 192 -4.85 1.89 -21.92
CA GLY A 192 -4.05 1.48 -23.08
C GLY A 192 -2.56 1.84 -22.97
N LEU A 193 -2.05 2.08 -21.76
CA LEU A 193 -0.65 2.37 -21.50
C LEU A 193 0.09 1.13 -21.00
N ASN A 194 1.35 0.98 -21.44
CA ASN A 194 2.23 -0.08 -20.93
C ASN A 194 2.77 0.32 -19.54
N PRO A 195 2.52 -0.45 -18.48
CA PRO A 195 2.95 -0.08 -17.13
C PRO A 195 4.47 0.08 -16.99
N VAL A 196 5.26 -0.76 -17.63
CA VAL A 196 6.74 -0.69 -17.58
C VAL A 196 7.24 0.62 -18.16
N ASP A 197 6.65 1.08 -19.26
CA ASP A 197 7.04 2.34 -19.89
C ASP A 197 6.59 3.54 -19.04
N CYS A 198 5.44 3.45 -18.36
CA CYS A 198 4.98 4.46 -17.43
C CYS A 198 5.92 4.56 -16.21
N LEU A 199 6.37 3.43 -15.66
CA LEU A 199 7.32 3.41 -14.53
C LEU A 199 8.66 4.04 -14.91
N LYS A 200 9.18 3.79 -16.12
CA LYS A 200 10.41 4.45 -16.62
C LYS A 200 10.27 5.96 -16.68
N GLN A 201 9.10 6.49 -17.09
CA GLN A 201 8.85 7.93 -17.12
C GLN A 201 8.79 8.56 -15.72
N LEU A 202 8.49 7.77 -14.69
CA LEU A 202 8.35 8.19 -13.30
C LEU A 202 9.51 7.75 -12.43
N GLU A 203 10.65 7.32 -13.03
CA GLU A 203 11.84 6.89 -12.29
C GLU A 203 12.26 7.94 -11.26
N GLY A 204 12.46 7.51 -10.00
CA GLY A 204 12.80 8.39 -8.88
C GLY A 204 11.61 9.10 -8.22
N ARG A 205 10.37 8.92 -8.75
CA ARG A 205 9.17 9.54 -8.18
C ARG A 205 8.13 8.53 -7.68
N ILE A 206 8.41 7.23 -7.78
CA ILE A 206 7.46 6.19 -7.35
C ILE A 206 7.61 6.01 -5.84
N ILE A 207 6.51 6.15 -5.09
CA ILE A 207 6.43 5.98 -3.63
C ILE A 207 5.76 4.64 -3.28
N SER A 208 4.68 4.30 -3.98
CA SER A 208 3.91 3.07 -3.80
C SER A 208 3.25 2.63 -5.11
N LEU A 209 2.70 1.43 -5.10
CA LEU A 209 1.96 0.91 -6.24
C LEU A 209 0.65 0.29 -5.80
N HIS A 210 -0.39 0.48 -6.63
CA HIS A 210 -1.55 -0.40 -6.68
C HIS A 210 -1.35 -1.40 -7.83
N ILE A 211 -1.36 -2.68 -7.50
CA ILE A 211 -1.17 -3.72 -8.52
C ILE A 211 -2.50 -4.38 -8.81
N LYS A 212 -2.88 -4.28 -10.09
CA LYS A 212 -4.01 -4.97 -10.72
C LYS A 212 -3.51 -5.71 -11.94
N ASP A 213 -3.80 -6.99 -12.08
CA ASP A 213 -3.56 -7.71 -13.33
C ASP A 213 -4.89 -7.93 -14.05
N LEU A 214 -5.00 -7.48 -15.28
CA LEU A 214 -6.28 -7.35 -15.95
C LEU A 214 -6.45 -8.36 -17.09
N ASN A 215 -7.69 -8.80 -17.29
CA ASN A 215 -8.03 -9.76 -18.35
C ASN A 215 -7.93 -9.21 -19.79
N LYS A 216 -7.90 -7.86 -19.94
CA LYS A 216 -7.84 -7.19 -21.27
C LYS A 216 -7.05 -5.90 -21.20
N PHE A 217 -6.17 -5.67 -22.18
CA PHE A 217 -5.43 -4.44 -22.36
C PHE A 217 -6.25 -3.40 -23.14
N GLY A 218 -6.20 -2.13 -22.71
CA GLY A 218 -6.87 -1.01 -23.36
C GLY A 218 -8.40 -1.02 -23.24
N VAL A 219 -8.93 -1.78 -22.28
CA VAL A 219 -10.38 -1.89 -22.05
C VAL A 219 -10.73 -1.34 -20.68
N ARG A 220 -11.53 -0.26 -20.64
CA ARG A 220 -11.90 0.44 -19.40
C ARG A 220 -12.54 -0.50 -18.36
N ASP A 221 -13.42 -1.36 -18.80
CA ASP A 221 -14.20 -2.27 -17.92
C ASP A 221 -13.52 -3.65 -17.77
N ALA A 222 -12.21 -3.74 -18.05
CA ALA A 222 -11.44 -4.95 -17.78
C ALA A 222 -11.46 -5.26 -16.28
N HIS A 223 -11.67 -6.54 -15.93
CA HIS A 223 -11.68 -7.00 -14.55
C HIS A 223 -10.35 -7.61 -14.14
N ASP A 224 -10.14 -7.65 -12.84
CA ASP A 224 -8.93 -8.17 -12.24
C ASP A 224 -8.87 -9.70 -12.32
N LEU A 225 -7.65 -10.19 -12.49
CA LEU A 225 -7.25 -11.60 -12.42
C LEU A 225 -6.12 -11.75 -11.38
N PRO A 226 -5.87 -12.96 -10.86
CA PRO A 226 -4.67 -13.23 -10.06
C PRO A 226 -3.40 -12.81 -10.82
N TRP A 227 -2.45 -12.20 -10.11
CA TRP A 227 -1.23 -11.65 -10.72
C TRP A 227 -0.43 -12.69 -11.49
N GLY A 228 0.04 -12.32 -12.67
CA GLY A 228 0.76 -13.18 -13.61
C GLY A 228 -0.12 -13.95 -14.56
N THR A 229 -1.46 -13.80 -14.48
CA THR A 229 -2.41 -14.47 -15.38
C THR A 229 -3.11 -13.52 -16.35
N GLY A 230 -2.90 -12.20 -16.18
CA GLY A 230 -3.50 -11.16 -17.01
C GLY A 230 -2.53 -10.49 -17.97
N THR A 231 -2.87 -9.26 -18.35
CA THR A 231 -2.16 -8.50 -19.40
C THR A 231 -1.31 -7.34 -18.85
N SER A 232 -1.26 -7.15 -17.52
CA SER A 232 -0.56 -6.00 -16.92
C SER A 232 0.96 -6.16 -16.83
N ASN A 233 1.48 -7.33 -17.19
CA ASN A 233 2.92 -7.64 -17.16
C ASN A 233 3.54 -7.40 -15.77
N VAL A 234 2.92 -7.93 -14.72
CA VAL A 234 3.36 -7.75 -13.34
C VAL A 234 4.83 -8.12 -13.14
N ALA A 235 5.32 -9.21 -13.75
CA ALA A 235 6.74 -9.57 -13.68
C ALA A 235 7.64 -8.45 -14.23
N GLY A 236 7.32 -7.91 -15.42
CA GLY A 236 8.08 -6.80 -16.02
C GLY A 236 8.07 -5.55 -15.15
N VAL A 237 6.95 -5.27 -14.47
CA VAL A 237 6.82 -4.18 -13.49
C VAL A 237 7.80 -4.40 -12.33
N LEU A 238 7.87 -5.60 -11.75
CA LEU A 238 8.77 -5.89 -10.63
C LEU A 238 10.25 -5.82 -11.07
N HIS A 239 10.60 -6.35 -12.25
CA HIS A 239 11.95 -6.21 -12.79
C HIS A 239 12.35 -4.75 -13.00
N GLU A 240 11.46 -3.92 -13.54
CA GLU A 240 11.73 -2.50 -13.74
C GLU A 240 11.94 -1.75 -12.42
N LEU A 241 11.09 -2.01 -11.42
CA LEU A 241 11.22 -1.40 -10.08
C LEU A 241 12.52 -1.85 -9.38
N HIS A 242 12.91 -3.12 -9.53
CA HIS A 242 14.21 -3.61 -9.06
C HIS A 242 15.37 -2.87 -9.74
N ARG A 243 15.32 -2.71 -11.08
CA ARG A 243 16.32 -1.93 -11.84
C ARG A 243 16.44 -0.50 -11.30
N GLN A 244 15.32 0.13 -10.94
CA GLN A 244 15.29 1.50 -10.39
C GLN A 244 15.76 1.56 -8.93
N GLY A 245 16.02 0.43 -8.25
CA GLY A 245 16.34 0.41 -6.82
C GLY A 245 15.18 0.86 -5.94
N PHE A 246 13.93 0.62 -6.38
CA PHE A 246 12.74 1.02 -5.65
C PHE A 246 12.69 0.40 -4.26
N GLU A 247 12.39 1.22 -3.26
CA GLU A 247 12.04 0.81 -1.90
C GLU A 247 10.67 1.43 -1.54
N GLY A 248 9.65 0.59 -1.33
CA GLY A 248 8.30 1.10 -1.05
C GLY A 248 7.23 0.02 -0.92
N ALA A 249 5.98 0.46 -0.94
CA ALA A 249 4.82 -0.39 -0.72
C ALA A 249 4.16 -0.83 -2.04
N PHE A 250 3.74 -2.09 -2.06
CA PHE A 250 2.92 -2.69 -3.11
C PHE A 250 1.60 -3.13 -2.50
N SER A 251 0.50 -2.55 -2.95
CA SER A 251 -0.85 -2.88 -2.50
C SER A 251 -1.57 -3.71 -3.56
N ALA A 252 -1.97 -4.94 -3.21
CA ALA A 252 -2.94 -5.68 -4.01
C ALA A 252 -4.28 -4.93 -3.96
N GLU A 253 -4.70 -4.38 -5.08
CA GLU A 253 -6.02 -3.78 -5.21
C GLU A 253 -6.82 -4.61 -6.22
N TYR A 254 -7.46 -5.66 -5.71
CA TYR A 254 -8.22 -6.65 -6.48
C TYR A 254 -9.70 -6.31 -6.43
N GLU A 255 -10.24 -5.80 -7.52
CA GLU A 255 -11.60 -5.26 -7.62
C GLU A 255 -12.56 -6.21 -8.35
N HIS A 256 -12.46 -7.51 -8.07
CA HIS A 256 -13.34 -8.52 -8.64
C HIS A 256 -13.73 -9.56 -7.58
N ASN A 257 -14.79 -10.33 -7.81
CA ASN A 257 -15.25 -11.40 -6.91
C ASN A 257 -15.33 -10.95 -5.43
N TRP A 258 -15.92 -9.80 -5.17
CA TRP A 258 -15.91 -9.07 -3.90
C TRP A 258 -16.30 -9.89 -2.65
N GLU A 259 -17.14 -10.90 -2.82
CA GLU A 259 -17.60 -11.76 -1.71
C GLU A 259 -16.56 -12.83 -1.36
N ASN A 260 -15.74 -13.27 -2.33
CA ASN A 260 -14.80 -14.38 -2.16
C ASN A 260 -13.49 -14.18 -2.95
N ASN A 261 -12.86 -13.03 -2.79
CA ASN A 261 -11.63 -12.68 -3.50
C ASN A 261 -10.32 -13.05 -2.76
N LEU A 262 -10.41 -13.53 -1.51
CA LEU A 262 -9.23 -13.87 -0.72
C LEU A 262 -8.32 -14.91 -1.40
N PRO A 263 -8.82 -16.00 -2.04
CA PRO A 263 -7.96 -16.94 -2.76
C PRO A 263 -7.19 -16.30 -3.91
N ASP A 264 -7.82 -15.38 -4.64
CA ASP A 264 -7.19 -14.67 -5.76
C ASP A 264 -6.09 -13.71 -5.28
N VAL A 265 -6.30 -13.07 -4.12
CA VAL A 265 -5.29 -12.22 -3.46
C VAL A 265 -4.12 -13.07 -2.95
N GLU A 266 -4.39 -14.24 -2.34
CA GLU A 266 -3.35 -15.17 -1.89
C GLU A 266 -2.47 -15.65 -3.05
N GLU A 267 -3.09 -16.05 -4.17
CA GLU A 267 -2.37 -16.43 -5.39
C GLU A 267 -1.51 -15.30 -5.94
N SER A 268 -2.05 -14.07 -5.95
CA SER A 268 -1.35 -12.86 -6.38
C SER A 268 -0.12 -12.57 -5.52
N ILE A 269 -0.24 -12.60 -4.20
CA ILE A 269 0.88 -12.41 -3.28
C ILE A 269 1.92 -13.53 -3.41
N ALA A 270 1.48 -14.78 -3.60
CA ALA A 270 2.38 -15.90 -3.83
C ALA A 270 3.15 -15.75 -5.15
N TYR A 271 2.48 -15.28 -6.22
CA TYR A 271 3.14 -14.95 -7.49
C TYR A 271 4.20 -13.86 -7.32
N PHE A 272 3.86 -12.76 -6.65
CA PHE A 272 4.77 -11.67 -6.34
C PHE A 272 6.05 -12.18 -5.65
N LYS A 273 5.88 -12.96 -4.57
CA LYS A 273 7.01 -13.52 -3.82
C LYS A 273 7.90 -14.41 -4.69
N ARG A 274 7.31 -15.22 -5.58
CA ARG A 274 8.08 -16.07 -6.52
C ARG A 274 8.92 -15.26 -7.51
N VAL A 275 8.36 -14.18 -8.05
CA VAL A 275 9.09 -13.30 -8.99
C VAL A 275 10.17 -12.52 -8.23
N ALA A 276 9.82 -11.92 -7.11
CA ALA A 276 10.75 -11.12 -6.29
C ALA A 276 11.97 -11.92 -5.81
N ALA A 277 11.80 -13.20 -5.51
CA ALA A 277 12.91 -14.09 -5.12
C ALA A 277 13.89 -14.43 -6.26
N GLN A 278 13.60 -14.01 -7.49
CA GLN A 278 14.45 -14.24 -8.68
C GLN A 278 15.18 -12.95 -9.13
N LEU A 279 14.91 -11.82 -8.45
CA LEU A 279 15.54 -10.53 -8.72
C LEU A 279 16.85 -10.37 -7.97
#